data_008a7264a39b933923bfacc4b80524d9
#
_entry.id   008a7264a39b933923bfacc4b80524d9
#
_cell.length_a   1.000
_cell.length_b   1.000
_cell.length_c   1.000
_cell.angle_alpha   90.00
_cell.angle_beta   90.00
_cell.angle_gamma   90.00
#
_symmetry.space_group_name_H-M   'P 1'
#
loop_
_entity.id
_entity.type
_entity.pdbx_description
1 polymer ?
#
loop_
_entity_poly.entity_id
_entity_poly.type
_entity_poly.pdbx_seq_one_letter_code
_entity_poly.pdbx_strand_id
1 'polypeptide(L)'
;MNALAGAGYRAVAPDMRGYGRTGQPHEIDQYTLFHLVGDMVGVLDALGAPEAVIVGHDWGAPVAWHCALLRPDRFRAVAALSVPFRPRGSTRPTSVMPQTDSSLFYQLYFQAPGVAEAEFERNPRDTIRRLLYSGSADAQRESDNTLGDGAPGMVPRTGGFLTRTIDPPALPAWLTEADIDVFAAEFVQAGFRGGLNWYRNIDRNWELLAPFVGAKVTVPALYMAGERDLVVRFPGADQLIANLKRFVPNLTKTITLPGCGHWTQQERASEVNAALIAFLREVG
;
A
#
# COMPACT_ATOMS: atom_id res chain seq x y z
N MET A 1 3.38 -15.85 3.90
CA MET A 1 4.69 -16.53 3.86
C MET A 1 4.53 -18.05 4.03
N ASN A 2 4.09 -18.56 5.20
CA ASN A 2 4.03 -20.01 5.48
C ASN A 2 3.23 -20.83 4.43
N ALA A 3 2.09 -20.32 3.97
CA ALA A 3 1.28 -20.99 2.94
C ALA A 3 2.03 -21.14 1.60
N LEU A 4 2.77 -20.11 1.19
CA LEU A 4 3.56 -20.13 -0.04
C LEU A 4 4.76 -21.10 0.11
N ALA A 5 5.44 -21.09 1.25
CA ALA A 5 6.51 -22.04 1.54
C ALA A 5 5.99 -23.47 1.56
N GLY A 6 4.82 -23.72 2.18
CA GLY A 6 4.15 -25.02 2.17
C GLY A 6 3.72 -25.48 0.78
N ALA A 7 3.53 -24.55 -0.18
CA ALA A 7 3.27 -24.86 -1.58
C ALA A 7 4.54 -25.03 -2.43
N GLY A 8 5.74 -24.99 -1.82
CA GLY A 8 7.01 -25.23 -2.47
C GLY A 8 7.73 -23.97 -3.00
N TYR A 9 7.23 -22.78 -2.69
CA TYR A 9 7.87 -21.54 -3.12
C TYR A 9 8.85 -20.98 -2.08
N ARG A 10 9.98 -20.45 -2.53
CA ARG A 10 10.84 -19.60 -1.69
C ARG A 10 10.18 -18.24 -1.52
N ALA A 11 9.55 -18.00 -0.37
CA ALA A 11 8.86 -16.74 -0.07
C ALA A 11 9.77 -15.85 0.80
N VAL A 12 10.00 -14.60 0.34
CA VAL A 12 10.83 -13.59 1.02
C VAL A 12 10.01 -12.34 1.24
N ALA A 13 10.02 -11.79 2.44
CA ALA A 13 9.39 -10.51 2.78
C ALA A 13 10.45 -9.63 3.47
N PRO A 14 11.10 -8.73 2.73
CA PRO A 14 12.08 -7.82 3.32
C PRO A 14 11.39 -6.68 4.07
N ASP A 15 12.02 -6.18 5.12
CA ASP A 15 11.70 -4.86 5.60
C ASP A 15 12.02 -3.85 4.49
N MET A 16 11.07 -2.99 4.16
CA MET A 16 11.25 -2.00 3.12
C MET A 16 12.03 -0.80 3.64
N ARG A 17 12.68 -0.03 2.75
CA ARG A 17 13.39 1.21 3.08
C ARG A 17 12.55 2.10 3.99
N GLY A 18 13.10 2.48 5.15
CA GLY A 18 12.44 3.30 6.14
C GLY A 18 11.57 2.54 7.15
N TYR A 19 11.58 1.21 7.12
CA TYR A 19 10.87 0.34 8.06
C TYR A 19 11.80 -0.67 8.71
N GLY A 20 11.42 -1.10 9.91
CA GLY A 20 12.10 -2.17 10.63
C GLY A 20 13.60 -1.92 10.77
N ARG A 21 14.41 -2.88 10.34
CA ARG A 21 15.87 -2.85 10.46
C ARG A 21 16.61 -2.40 9.20
N THR A 22 15.89 -1.87 8.19
CA THR A 22 16.51 -1.38 6.97
C THR A 22 17.09 0.01 7.12
N GLY A 23 17.82 0.47 6.09
CA GLY A 23 18.33 1.83 6.03
C GLY A 23 17.20 2.86 6.06
N GLN A 24 17.43 3.92 6.82
CA GLN A 24 16.50 5.03 7.00
C GLN A 24 17.16 6.34 6.57
N PRO A 25 17.36 6.60 5.27
CA PRO A 25 17.93 7.85 4.80
C PRO A 25 17.16 9.05 5.35
N HIS A 26 17.89 10.10 5.74
CA HIS A 26 17.25 11.29 6.29
C HIS A 26 16.50 12.08 5.21
N GLU A 27 17.07 12.15 4.02
CA GLU A 27 16.56 12.92 2.88
C GLU A 27 15.31 12.29 2.28
N ILE A 28 14.29 13.11 2.07
CA ILE A 28 12.99 12.69 1.55
C ILE A 28 13.14 12.07 0.16
N ASP A 29 13.95 12.65 -0.71
CA ASP A 29 14.14 12.24 -2.09
C ASP A 29 14.78 10.85 -2.26
N GLN A 30 15.31 10.27 -1.18
CA GLN A 30 15.82 8.90 -1.15
C GLN A 30 14.71 7.83 -1.09
N TYR A 31 13.43 8.23 -1.06
CA TYR A 31 12.28 7.32 -0.96
C TYR A 31 11.41 7.32 -2.24
N THR A 32 12.00 7.67 -3.39
CA THR A 32 11.27 7.59 -4.66
C THR A 32 11.01 6.15 -5.08
N LEU A 33 10.02 5.93 -5.95
CA LEU A 33 9.75 4.61 -6.52
C LEU A 33 10.97 3.99 -7.21
N PHE A 34 11.87 4.81 -7.81
CA PHE A 34 13.10 4.29 -8.41
C PHE A 34 14.07 3.71 -7.37
N HIS A 35 14.19 4.35 -6.20
CA HIS A 35 14.97 3.80 -5.09
C HIS A 35 14.35 2.49 -4.58
N LEU A 36 13.02 2.45 -4.40
CA LEU A 36 12.32 1.28 -3.90
C LEU A 36 12.38 0.10 -4.89
N VAL A 37 12.30 0.36 -6.19
CA VAL A 37 12.53 -0.66 -7.23
C VAL A 37 13.98 -1.12 -7.22
N GLY A 38 14.93 -0.20 -7.07
CA GLY A 38 16.37 -0.52 -6.93
C GLY A 38 16.63 -1.43 -5.73
N ASP A 39 15.98 -1.17 -4.58
CA ASP A 39 16.08 -2.03 -3.40
C ASP A 39 15.59 -3.46 -3.69
N MET A 40 14.47 -3.61 -4.39
CA MET A 40 13.93 -4.93 -4.74
C MET A 40 14.85 -5.69 -5.72
N VAL A 41 15.49 -4.99 -6.65
CA VAL A 41 16.54 -5.59 -7.49
C VAL A 41 17.73 -6.02 -6.64
N GLY A 42 18.18 -5.16 -5.71
CA GLY A 42 19.26 -5.50 -4.76
C GLY A 42 18.94 -6.70 -3.89
N VAL A 43 17.68 -6.86 -3.46
CA VAL A 43 17.23 -8.07 -2.73
C VAL A 43 17.40 -9.32 -3.60
N LEU A 44 17.03 -9.29 -4.89
CA LEU A 44 17.22 -10.42 -5.80
C LEU A 44 18.70 -10.74 -5.98
N ASP A 45 19.55 -9.72 -6.14
CA ASP A 45 21.00 -9.90 -6.28
C ASP A 45 21.60 -10.54 -5.02
N ALA A 46 21.24 -10.05 -3.84
CA ALA A 46 21.69 -10.61 -2.56
C ALA A 46 21.23 -12.06 -2.34
N LEU A 47 20.09 -12.44 -2.89
CA LEU A 47 19.55 -13.80 -2.82
C LEU A 47 20.10 -14.73 -3.92
N GLY A 48 20.88 -14.20 -4.87
CA GLY A 48 21.33 -14.94 -6.04
C GLY A 48 20.17 -15.36 -6.97
N ALA A 49 19.05 -14.63 -6.93
CA ALA A 49 17.88 -14.93 -7.74
C ALA A 49 17.87 -14.10 -9.03
N PRO A 50 17.86 -14.73 -10.22
CA PRO A 50 17.85 -14.00 -11.48
C PRO A 50 16.53 -13.23 -11.68
N GLU A 51 15.41 -13.81 -11.23
CA GLU A 51 14.08 -13.26 -11.34
C GLU A 51 13.17 -13.71 -10.19
N ALA A 52 12.04 -13.02 -10.03
CA ALA A 52 10.99 -13.41 -9.08
C ALA A 52 9.59 -12.99 -9.56
N VAL A 53 8.57 -13.55 -8.90
CA VAL A 53 7.23 -12.96 -8.87
C VAL A 53 7.19 -11.99 -7.70
N ILE A 54 6.78 -10.76 -7.95
CA ILE A 54 6.67 -9.74 -6.91
C ILE A 54 5.22 -9.61 -6.43
N VAL A 55 5.04 -9.53 -5.11
CA VAL A 55 3.73 -9.34 -4.47
C VAL A 55 3.79 -8.08 -3.62
N GLY A 56 2.81 -7.20 -3.75
CA GLY A 56 2.75 -5.97 -2.97
C GLY A 56 1.35 -5.64 -2.49
N HIS A 57 1.25 -5.08 -1.28
CA HIS A 57 0.02 -4.60 -0.67
C HIS A 57 0.17 -3.13 -0.28
N ASP A 58 -0.89 -2.34 -0.34
CA ASP A 58 -0.90 -0.90 -0.04
C ASP A 58 0.22 -0.18 -0.82
N TRP A 59 1.14 0.54 -0.18
CA TRP A 59 2.32 1.13 -0.83
C TRP A 59 3.24 0.10 -1.49
N GLY A 60 3.26 -1.14 -0.98
CA GLY A 60 3.97 -2.23 -1.65
C GLY A 60 3.41 -2.57 -3.02
N ALA A 61 2.12 -2.31 -3.29
CA ALA A 61 1.54 -2.53 -4.62
C ALA A 61 2.07 -1.54 -5.68
N PRO A 62 2.12 -0.20 -5.48
CA PRO A 62 2.85 0.69 -6.37
C PRO A 62 4.30 0.28 -6.61
N VAL A 63 5.03 -0.17 -5.59
CA VAL A 63 6.39 -0.69 -5.77
C VAL A 63 6.38 -1.92 -6.66
N ALA A 64 5.52 -2.91 -6.39
CA ALA A 64 5.42 -4.13 -7.19
C ALA A 64 5.04 -3.84 -8.65
N TRP A 65 4.07 -2.95 -8.88
CA TRP A 65 3.72 -2.50 -10.23
C TRP A 65 4.88 -1.85 -10.98
N HIS A 66 5.68 -1.00 -10.29
CA HIS A 66 6.82 -0.33 -10.92
C HIS A 66 8.03 -1.25 -11.06
N CYS A 67 8.21 -2.26 -10.20
CA CYS A 67 9.16 -3.34 -10.43
C CYS A 67 8.83 -4.07 -11.73
N ALA A 68 7.59 -4.46 -11.93
CA ALA A 68 7.13 -5.15 -13.13
C ALA A 68 7.17 -4.26 -14.40
N LEU A 69 6.94 -2.93 -14.24
CA LEU A 69 6.99 -1.97 -15.33
C LEU A 69 8.43 -1.68 -15.79
N LEU A 70 9.32 -1.42 -14.83
CA LEU A 70 10.67 -0.90 -15.09
C LEU A 70 11.70 -2.00 -15.25
N ARG A 71 11.48 -3.17 -14.64
CA ARG A 71 12.40 -4.30 -14.62
C ARG A 71 11.67 -5.63 -14.88
N PRO A 72 10.93 -5.74 -16.01
CA PRO A 72 10.27 -7.00 -16.39
C PRO A 72 11.26 -8.17 -16.62
N ASP A 73 12.52 -7.86 -16.82
CA ASP A 73 13.63 -8.81 -16.86
C ASP A 73 13.96 -9.46 -15.52
N ARG A 74 13.59 -8.81 -14.41
CA ARG A 74 13.83 -9.27 -13.04
C ARG A 74 12.54 -9.68 -12.32
N PHE A 75 11.40 -9.12 -12.71
CA PHE A 75 10.10 -9.39 -12.12
C PHE A 75 9.14 -9.92 -13.19
N ARG A 76 9.16 -11.26 -13.36
CA ARG A 76 8.45 -11.96 -14.43
C ARG A 76 6.92 -12.01 -14.30
N ALA A 77 6.39 -11.71 -13.10
CA ALA A 77 4.95 -11.56 -12.84
C ALA A 77 4.73 -10.69 -11.60
N VAL A 78 3.52 -10.14 -11.45
CA VAL A 78 3.14 -9.28 -10.34
C VAL A 78 1.78 -9.64 -9.77
N ALA A 79 1.68 -9.67 -8.42
CA ALA A 79 0.39 -9.70 -7.73
C ALA A 79 0.28 -8.46 -6.85
N ALA A 80 -0.75 -7.65 -7.05
CA ALA A 80 -0.97 -6.44 -6.29
C ALA A 80 -2.30 -6.49 -5.51
N LEU A 81 -2.22 -6.10 -4.23
CA LEU A 81 -3.33 -6.11 -3.31
C LEU A 81 -3.69 -4.68 -2.90
N SER A 82 -4.97 -4.36 -2.84
CA SER A 82 -5.52 -3.04 -2.49
C SER A 82 -5.33 -1.99 -3.58
N VAL A 83 -4.11 -1.56 -3.87
CA VAL A 83 -3.84 -0.43 -4.76
C VAL A 83 -3.65 -0.90 -6.21
N PRO A 84 -4.55 -0.50 -7.15
CA PRO A 84 -4.41 -0.84 -8.57
C PRO A 84 -3.26 -0.08 -9.23
N PHE A 85 -2.77 -0.58 -10.36
CA PHE A 85 -1.82 0.18 -11.18
C PHE A 85 -2.44 1.50 -11.63
N ARG A 86 -1.78 2.59 -11.29
CA ARG A 86 -2.16 3.94 -11.74
C ARG A 86 -1.11 4.46 -12.72
N PRO A 87 -1.44 4.59 -14.02
CA PRO A 87 -0.53 5.19 -14.97
C PRO A 87 -0.27 6.66 -14.62
N ARG A 88 0.86 7.19 -15.05
CA ARG A 88 1.16 8.60 -14.88
C ARG A 88 0.11 9.47 -15.59
N GLY A 89 -0.61 10.28 -14.83
CA GLY A 89 -1.54 11.27 -15.34
C GLY A 89 -0.85 12.53 -15.86
N SER A 90 -1.59 13.39 -16.53
CA SER A 90 -1.11 14.69 -17.04
C SER A 90 -0.94 15.74 -15.93
N THR A 91 -1.65 15.59 -14.82
CA THR A 91 -1.72 16.58 -13.73
C THR A 91 -0.91 16.10 -12.53
N ARG A 92 -0.22 17.04 -11.89
CA ARG A 92 0.53 16.82 -10.66
C ARG A 92 -0.40 16.27 -9.55
N PRO A 93 -0.10 15.13 -8.92
CA PRO A 93 -1.06 14.45 -8.06
C PRO A 93 -1.56 15.29 -6.89
N THR A 94 -0.67 15.94 -6.14
CA THR A 94 -1.09 16.72 -4.95
C THR A 94 -1.95 17.93 -5.29
N SER A 95 -1.86 18.47 -6.51
CA SER A 95 -2.66 19.63 -6.94
C SER A 95 -4.15 19.33 -7.19
N VAL A 96 -4.50 18.05 -7.31
CA VAL A 96 -5.89 17.60 -7.56
C VAL A 96 -6.46 16.77 -6.41
N MET A 97 -5.70 16.59 -5.32
CA MET A 97 -6.20 15.91 -4.13
C MET A 97 -7.28 16.74 -3.44
N PRO A 98 -8.34 16.10 -2.91
CA PRO A 98 -9.43 16.81 -2.26
C PRO A 98 -8.97 17.61 -1.05
N GLN A 99 -9.47 18.84 -0.93
CA GLN A 99 -9.31 19.68 0.26
C GLN A 99 -10.45 20.69 0.35
N THR A 100 -10.79 21.06 1.57
CA THR A 100 -11.78 22.09 1.92
C THR A 100 -11.15 23.09 2.90
N ASP A 101 -11.91 24.07 3.35
CA ASP A 101 -11.45 25.02 4.38
C ASP A 101 -11.21 24.32 5.72
N SER A 102 -11.92 23.22 6.02
CA SER A 102 -11.92 22.49 7.29
C SER A 102 -11.11 21.18 7.25
N SER A 103 -10.90 20.58 6.07
CA SER A 103 -10.24 19.29 5.95
C SER A 103 -9.37 19.17 4.68
N LEU A 104 -8.48 18.18 4.67
CA LEU A 104 -7.64 17.86 3.52
C LEU A 104 -7.46 16.35 3.41
N PHE A 105 -7.18 15.88 2.20
CA PHE A 105 -6.90 14.47 1.97
C PHE A 105 -5.64 14.03 2.75
N TYR A 106 -5.65 12.87 3.37
CA TYR A 106 -4.57 12.42 4.26
C TYR A 106 -3.18 12.46 3.63
N GLN A 107 -3.06 12.21 2.32
CA GLN A 107 -1.78 12.29 1.62
C GLN A 107 -1.24 13.73 1.58
N LEU A 108 -2.11 14.75 1.59
CA LEU A 108 -1.70 16.15 1.75
C LEU A 108 -1.27 16.44 3.20
N TYR A 109 -1.97 15.86 4.18
CA TYR A 109 -1.58 15.98 5.60
C TYR A 109 -0.17 15.43 5.84
N PHE A 110 0.21 14.35 5.17
CA PHE A 110 1.53 13.74 5.30
C PHE A 110 2.67 14.50 4.59
N GLN A 111 2.36 15.51 3.77
CA GLN A 111 3.41 16.24 3.05
C GLN A 111 4.31 17.07 3.98
N ALA A 112 3.77 17.66 5.04
CA ALA A 112 4.53 18.49 5.97
C ALA A 112 5.40 17.63 6.90
N PRO A 113 6.76 17.73 6.81
CA PRO A 113 7.63 16.95 7.71
C PRO A 113 7.41 17.32 9.18
N GLY A 114 7.41 16.31 10.04
CA GLY A 114 7.27 16.47 11.49
C GLY A 114 5.83 16.54 11.99
N VAL A 115 4.85 16.84 11.14
CA VAL A 115 3.44 17.02 11.58
C VAL A 115 2.81 15.67 11.94
N ALA A 116 2.78 14.73 11.01
CA ALA A 116 2.22 13.40 11.24
C ALA A 116 3.11 12.58 12.19
N GLU A 117 4.44 12.75 12.12
CA GLU A 117 5.36 12.11 13.05
C GLU A 117 5.04 12.50 14.49
N ALA A 118 4.92 13.81 14.78
CA ALA A 118 4.62 14.30 16.12
C ALA A 118 3.27 13.79 16.66
N GLU A 119 2.31 13.50 15.79
CA GLU A 119 1.03 12.91 16.17
C GLU A 119 1.18 11.41 16.46
N PHE A 120 1.78 10.64 15.54
CA PHE A 120 1.83 9.18 15.59
C PHE A 120 2.80 8.67 16.67
N GLU A 121 3.88 9.41 16.93
CA GLU A 121 4.93 9.04 17.88
C GLU A 121 4.59 9.38 19.34
N ARG A 122 3.47 10.08 19.62
CA ARG A 122 3.01 10.29 21.00
C ARG A 122 2.68 8.96 21.69
N ASN A 123 2.05 8.06 20.97
CA ASN A 123 1.72 6.72 21.45
C ASN A 123 1.68 5.75 20.25
N PRO A 124 2.85 5.21 19.83
CA PRO A 124 2.91 4.32 18.66
C PRO A 124 1.98 3.13 18.74
N ARG A 125 1.80 2.57 19.94
CA ARG A 125 0.90 1.42 20.16
C ARG A 125 -0.56 1.78 19.89
N ASP A 126 -1.05 2.88 20.41
CA ASP A 126 -2.41 3.37 20.16
C ASP A 126 -2.58 3.75 18.68
N THR A 127 -1.60 4.40 18.10
CA THR A 127 -1.58 4.73 16.67
C THR A 127 -1.75 3.49 15.81
N ILE A 128 -0.95 2.45 16.03
CA ILE A 128 -1.02 1.20 15.26
C ILE A 128 -2.35 0.49 15.48
N ARG A 129 -2.81 0.38 16.73
CA ARG A 129 -4.11 -0.22 17.07
C ARG A 129 -5.26 0.43 16.30
N ARG A 130 -5.32 1.76 16.31
CA ARG A 130 -6.34 2.55 15.61
C ARG A 130 -6.22 2.42 14.09
N LEU A 131 -5.01 2.49 13.53
CA LEU A 131 -4.79 2.38 12.08
C LEU A 131 -5.22 1.01 11.55
N LEU A 132 -4.78 -0.06 12.19
CA LEU A 132 -5.11 -1.42 11.79
C LEU A 132 -6.62 -1.66 11.85
N TYR A 133 -7.27 -1.28 12.95
CA TYR A 133 -8.71 -1.44 13.07
C TYR A 133 -9.47 -0.58 12.06
N SER A 134 -9.14 0.71 11.98
CA SER A 134 -9.88 1.64 11.11
C SER A 134 -9.76 1.32 9.61
N GLY A 135 -8.69 0.66 9.19
CA GLY A 135 -8.53 0.18 7.81
C GLY A 135 -9.30 -1.10 7.51
N SER A 136 -9.73 -1.83 8.53
CA SER A 136 -10.39 -3.13 8.37
C SER A 136 -11.88 -3.02 8.01
N ALA A 137 -12.46 -4.13 7.57
CA ALA A 137 -13.90 -4.23 7.37
C ALA A 137 -14.70 -4.29 8.69
N ASP A 138 -14.03 -4.57 9.81
CA ASP A 138 -14.66 -4.63 11.14
C ASP A 138 -14.93 -3.23 11.72
N ALA A 139 -14.26 -2.19 11.18
CA ALA A 139 -14.50 -0.82 11.59
C ALA A 139 -15.91 -0.38 11.18
N GLN A 140 -16.80 -0.25 12.15
CA GLN A 140 -18.14 0.30 11.92
C GLN A 140 -18.04 1.81 11.68
N ARG A 141 -18.29 2.24 10.45
CA ARG A 141 -18.36 3.65 10.09
C ARG A 141 -19.81 4.10 10.03
N GLU A 142 -20.16 5.11 10.80
CA GLU A 142 -21.54 5.61 10.92
C GLU A 142 -22.13 6.21 9.63
N SER A 143 -21.31 6.53 8.63
CA SER A 143 -21.81 7.05 7.36
C SER A 143 -20.97 6.66 6.16
N ASP A 144 -21.65 6.31 5.07
CA ASP A 144 -21.08 6.19 3.73
C ASP A 144 -20.97 7.53 3.00
N ASN A 145 -20.77 8.63 3.74
CA ASN A 145 -20.63 9.94 3.15
C ASN A 145 -19.36 9.99 2.28
N THR A 146 -19.55 10.05 0.98
CA THR A 146 -18.45 10.03 -0.03
C THR A 146 -17.99 11.42 -0.44
N LEU A 147 -18.60 12.50 0.12
CA LEU A 147 -18.34 13.87 -0.26
C LEU A 147 -17.96 14.77 0.93
N GLY A 148 -17.20 15.81 0.64
CA GLY A 148 -16.78 16.81 1.63
C GLY A 148 -15.93 16.24 2.75
N ASP A 149 -16.07 16.81 3.94
CA ASP A 149 -15.27 16.46 5.13
C ASP A 149 -15.50 15.03 5.64
N GLY A 150 -16.62 14.40 5.27
CA GLY A 150 -16.94 13.00 5.59
C GLY A 150 -16.38 11.99 4.61
N ALA A 151 -15.80 12.43 3.50
CA ALA A 151 -15.29 11.49 2.48
C ALA A 151 -14.13 10.62 3.00
N PRO A 152 -13.96 9.40 2.46
CA PRO A 152 -12.84 8.53 2.79
C PRO A 152 -11.49 9.23 2.62
N GLY A 153 -10.64 9.16 3.63
CA GLY A 153 -9.30 9.75 3.60
C GLY A 153 -9.22 11.24 3.91
N MET A 154 -10.34 11.92 4.18
CA MET A 154 -10.31 13.32 4.61
C MET A 154 -9.93 13.43 6.10
N VAL A 155 -9.00 14.33 6.40
CA VAL A 155 -8.44 14.61 7.72
C VAL A 155 -8.78 16.05 8.10
N PRO A 156 -9.34 16.32 9.29
CA PRO A 156 -9.55 17.68 9.75
C PRO A 156 -8.24 18.45 9.84
N ARG A 157 -8.25 19.72 9.44
CA ARG A 157 -7.06 20.61 9.58
C ARG A 157 -6.70 20.86 11.05
N THR A 158 -7.69 20.73 11.93
CA THR A 158 -7.52 20.78 13.38
C THR A 158 -7.75 19.40 13.97
N GLY A 159 -6.86 18.94 14.86
CA GLY A 159 -6.98 17.65 15.55
C GLY A 159 -6.16 16.51 14.95
N GLY A 160 -5.85 16.55 13.64
CA GLY A 160 -4.98 15.60 12.99
C GLY A 160 -5.66 14.31 12.48
N PHE A 161 -4.84 13.40 11.98
CA PHE A 161 -5.26 12.17 11.31
C PHE A 161 -5.98 11.19 12.25
N LEU A 162 -5.47 11.01 13.47
CA LEU A 162 -6.00 10.03 14.42
C LEU A 162 -7.42 10.38 14.91
N THR A 163 -7.87 11.62 14.78
CA THR A 163 -9.25 11.99 15.10
C THR A 163 -10.28 11.32 14.19
N ARG A 164 -9.86 10.84 13.02
CA ARG A 164 -10.69 10.10 12.05
C ARG A 164 -10.58 8.59 12.20
N THR A 165 -9.79 8.14 13.14
CA THR A 165 -9.62 6.70 13.43
C THR A 165 -10.49 6.29 14.60
N ILE A 166 -10.83 5.00 14.63
CA ILE A 166 -11.67 4.39 15.66
C ILE A 166 -10.76 3.63 16.62
N ASP A 167 -10.91 3.89 17.91
CA ASP A 167 -10.35 3.03 18.93
C ASP A 167 -11.29 1.85 19.14
N PRO A 168 -10.89 0.61 18.81
CA PRO A 168 -11.80 -0.53 18.89
C PRO A 168 -12.10 -0.91 20.35
N PRO A 169 -13.36 -1.15 20.69
CA PRO A 169 -13.71 -1.67 22.02
C PRO A 169 -13.20 -3.11 22.22
N ALA A 170 -13.05 -3.86 21.13
CA ALA A 170 -12.45 -5.18 21.08
C ALA A 170 -11.76 -5.38 19.72
N LEU A 171 -10.67 -6.15 19.72
CA LEU A 171 -9.95 -6.47 18.48
C LEU A 171 -10.71 -7.53 17.68
N PRO A 172 -10.68 -7.45 16.33
CA PRO A 172 -11.21 -8.51 15.47
C PRO A 172 -10.37 -9.79 15.57
N ALA A 173 -10.95 -10.92 15.19
CA ALA A 173 -10.32 -12.24 15.35
C ALA A 173 -8.97 -12.42 14.62
N TRP A 174 -8.71 -11.61 13.59
CA TRP A 174 -7.48 -11.65 12.81
C TRP A 174 -6.33 -10.79 13.39
N LEU A 175 -6.59 -10.00 14.46
CA LEU A 175 -5.63 -9.08 15.08
C LEU A 175 -5.59 -9.31 16.60
N THR A 176 -4.43 -9.59 17.15
CA THR A 176 -4.21 -9.77 18.58
C THR A 176 -3.46 -8.60 19.20
N GLU A 177 -3.52 -8.46 20.53
CA GLU A 177 -2.70 -7.47 21.25
C GLU A 177 -1.21 -7.73 21.05
N ALA A 178 -0.81 -9.00 20.93
CA ALA A 178 0.58 -9.37 20.64
C ALA A 178 1.04 -8.92 19.26
N ASP A 179 0.16 -8.97 18.25
CA ASP A 179 0.46 -8.44 16.92
C ASP A 179 0.68 -6.93 16.97
N ILE A 180 -0.19 -6.21 17.71
CA ILE A 180 -0.05 -4.76 17.90
C ILE A 180 1.27 -4.44 18.61
N ASP A 181 1.65 -5.20 19.63
CA ASP A 181 2.92 -4.99 20.35
C ASP A 181 4.14 -5.17 19.44
N VAL A 182 4.11 -6.17 18.55
CA VAL A 182 5.18 -6.40 17.56
C VAL A 182 5.27 -5.20 16.60
N PHE A 183 4.16 -4.78 15.98
CA PHE A 183 4.19 -3.61 15.09
C PHE A 183 4.62 -2.34 15.82
N ALA A 184 4.10 -2.09 17.01
CA ALA A 184 4.43 -0.90 17.79
C ALA A 184 5.93 -0.85 18.14
N ALA A 185 6.53 -1.98 18.52
CA ALA A 185 7.95 -2.07 18.84
C ALA A 185 8.84 -1.68 17.64
N GLU A 186 8.49 -2.14 16.43
CA GLU A 186 9.19 -1.76 15.20
C GLU A 186 9.09 -0.25 14.93
N PHE A 187 7.89 0.35 15.11
CA PHE A 187 7.71 1.80 14.94
C PHE A 187 8.33 2.65 16.06
N VAL A 188 8.42 2.13 17.29
CA VAL A 188 9.18 2.78 18.37
C VAL A 188 10.67 2.87 18.00
N GLN A 189 11.21 1.83 17.37
CA GLN A 189 12.62 1.81 16.95
C GLN A 189 12.86 2.62 15.68
N ALA A 190 12.02 2.45 14.65
CA ALA A 190 12.21 3.03 13.32
C ALA A 190 11.63 4.45 13.18
N GLY A 191 10.66 4.82 14.01
CA GLY A 191 9.83 6.02 13.83
C GLY A 191 8.87 5.89 12.63
N PHE A 192 8.05 6.90 12.43
CA PHE A 192 7.09 6.95 11.30
C PHE A 192 7.63 7.70 10.09
N ARG A 193 8.73 8.44 10.24
CA ARG A 193 9.30 9.31 9.19
C ARG A 193 9.56 8.54 7.88
N GLY A 194 10.18 7.37 7.96
CA GLY A 194 10.52 6.57 6.78
C GLY A 194 9.29 6.25 5.94
N GLY A 195 8.23 5.73 6.55
CA GLY A 195 6.97 5.44 5.88
C GLY A 195 6.28 6.68 5.32
N LEU A 196 6.30 7.81 6.06
CA LEU A 196 5.74 9.08 5.63
C LEU A 196 6.49 9.68 4.42
N ASN A 197 7.79 9.42 4.29
CA ASN A 197 8.58 9.88 3.16
C ASN A 197 8.16 9.26 1.82
N TRP A 198 7.54 8.09 1.82
CA TRP A 198 6.95 7.51 0.61
C TRP A 198 5.83 8.40 0.05
N TYR A 199 4.97 8.92 0.92
CA TYR A 199 3.92 9.88 0.55
C TYR A 199 4.49 11.22 0.09
N ARG A 200 5.59 11.68 0.68
CA ARG A 200 6.26 12.95 0.31
C ARG A 200 6.90 12.91 -1.08
N ASN A 201 7.07 11.73 -1.64
CA ASN A 201 7.60 11.54 -3.00
C ASN A 201 6.53 11.39 -4.08
N ILE A 202 5.24 11.53 -3.77
CA ILE A 202 4.15 11.34 -4.75
C ILE A 202 4.36 12.24 -5.98
N ASP A 203 4.61 13.53 -5.79
CA ASP A 203 4.84 14.46 -6.90
C ASP A 203 6.20 14.24 -7.57
N ARG A 204 7.23 13.94 -6.79
CA ARG A 204 8.55 13.62 -7.33
C ARG A 204 8.52 12.37 -8.19
N ASN A 205 7.80 11.34 -7.78
CA ASN A 205 7.57 10.14 -8.57
C ASN A 205 6.85 10.47 -9.89
N TRP A 206 5.84 11.36 -9.84
CA TRP A 206 5.15 11.81 -11.04
C TRP A 206 6.10 12.53 -12.01
N GLU A 207 7.01 13.38 -11.52
CA GLU A 207 8.05 14.01 -12.34
C GLU A 207 8.99 12.97 -12.97
N LEU A 208 9.56 12.08 -12.16
CA LEU A 208 10.51 11.06 -12.58
C LEU A 208 9.91 10.05 -13.58
N LEU A 209 8.62 9.78 -13.49
CA LEU A 209 7.91 8.87 -14.39
C LEU A 209 7.49 9.51 -15.72
N ALA A 210 7.87 10.76 -16.00
CA ALA A 210 7.54 11.43 -17.25
C ALA A 210 7.96 10.65 -18.52
N PRO A 211 9.15 10.01 -18.58
CA PRO A 211 9.53 9.20 -19.74
C PRO A 211 8.67 7.95 -19.96
N PHE A 212 7.89 7.53 -18.96
CA PHE A 212 7.08 6.31 -18.98
C PHE A 212 5.59 6.58 -19.21
N VAL A 213 5.23 7.77 -19.72
CA VAL A 213 3.84 8.08 -20.11
C VAL A 213 3.36 7.07 -21.15
N GLY A 214 2.22 6.42 -20.88
CA GLY A 214 1.66 5.40 -21.77
C GLY A 214 2.30 4.02 -21.67
N ALA A 215 3.36 3.85 -20.88
CA ALA A 215 3.95 2.53 -20.63
C ALA A 215 2.96 1.60 -19.93
N LYS A 216 3.07 0.30 -20.24
CA LYS A 216 2.17 -0.75 -19.75
C LYS A 216 2.95 -1.80 -18.98
N VAL A 217 2.33 -2.35 -17.94
CA VAL A 217 2.83 -3.54 -17.26
C VAL A 217 2.50 -4.75 -18.13
N THR A 218 3.51 -5.34 -18.76
CA THR A 218 3.33 -6.41 -19.77
C THR A 218 3.58 -7.82 -19.26
N VAL A 219 4.02 -7.98 -18.01
CA VAL A 219 4.13 -9.30 -17.37
C VAL A 219 2.76 -9.79 -16.94
N PRO A 220 2.56 -11.10 -16.73
CA PRO A 220 1.35 -11.64 -16.11
C PRO A 220 1.06 -10.96 -14.78
N ALA A 221 -0.22 -10.63 -14.53
CA ALA A 221 -0.59 -9.86 -13.35
C ALA A 221 -1.87 -10.38 -12.69
N LEU A 222 -1.90 -10.35 -11.35
CA LEU A 222 -3.07 -10.56 -10.52
C LEU A 222 -3.36 -9.27 -9.73
N TYR A 223 -4.63 -8.87 -9.68
CA TYR A 223 -5.08 -7.79 -8.80
C TYR A 223 -6.15 -8.28 -7.84
N MET A 224 -6.02 -7.94 -6.55
CA MET A 224 -7.01 -8.24 -5.52
C MET A 224 -7.26 -7.02 -4.64
N ALA A 225 -8.51 -6.83 -4.19
CA ALA A 225 -8.85 -5.80 -3.21
C ALA A 225 -10.00 -6.24 -2.32
N GLY A 226 -10.07 -5.72 -1.12
CA GLY A 226 -11.23 -5.88 -0.26
C GLY A 226 -12.41 -5.06 -0.76
N GLU A 227 -13.63 -5.62 -0.66
CA GLU A 227 -14.87 -4.91 -1.05
C GLU A 227 -15.07 -3.62 -0.24
N ARG A 228 -14.61 -3.60 1.03
CA ARG A 228 -14.72 -2.47 1.96
C ARG A 228 -13.43 -1.69 2.13
N ASP A 229 -12.41 -1.99 1.32
CA ASP A 229 -11.16 -1.25 1.35
C ASP A 229 -11.39 0.21 0.98
N LEU A 230 -10.84 1.13 1.79
CA LEU A 230 -10.99 2.56 1.54
C LEU A 230 -10.39 2.99 0.19
N VAL A 231 -9.36 2.31 -0.30
CA VAL A 231 -8.67 2.64 -1.56
C VAL A 231 -9.59 2.45 -2.77
N VAL A 232 -10.41 1.39 -2.78
CA VAL A 232 -11.38 1.16 -3.87
C VAL A 232 -12.57 2.12 -3.82
N ARG A 233 -12.72 2.86 -2.73
CA ARG A 233 -13.77 3.86 -2.52
C ARG A 233 -13.32 5.29 -2.84
N PHE A 234 -12.04 5.50 -3.17
CA PHE A 234 -11.57 6.82 -3.59
C PHE A 234 -12.20 7.21 -4.94
N PRO A 235 -12.47 8.50 -5.18
CA PRO A 235 -13.04 8.97 -6.44
C PRO A 235 -12.28 8.45 -7.65
N GLY A 236 -12.98 7.80 -8.58
CA GLY A 236 -12.44 7.24 -9.82
C GLY A 236 -11.69 5.91 -9.69
N ALA A 237 -11.62 5.32 -8.49
CA ALA A 237 -10.97 4.01 -8.29
C ALA A 237 -11.72 2.89 -9.02
N ASP A 238 -13.05 2.91 -9.00
CA ASP A 238 -13.93 2.00 -9.72
C ASP A 238 -13.65 1.98 -11.23
N GLN A 239 -13.57 3.18 -11.84
CA GLN A 239 -13.26 3.34 -13.25
C GLN A 239 -11.83 2.87 -13.59
N LEU A 240 -10.86 3.15 -12.69
CA LEU A 240 -9.49 2.72 -12.88
C LEU A 240 -9.40 1.19 -12.85
N ILE A 241 -10.06 0.53 -11.89
CA ILE A 241 -10.08 -0.93 -11.75
C ILE A 241 -10.79 -1.56 -12.96
N ALA A 242 -11.96 -1.04 -13.36
CA ALA A 242 -12.69 -1.54 -14.53
C ALA A 242 -11.87 -1.46 -15.83
N ASN A 243 -11.00 -0.44 -15.94
CA ASN A 243 -10.16 -0.22 -17.11
C ASN A 243 -8.70 -0.73 -16.94
N LEU A 244 -8.40 -1.49 -15.89
CA LEU A 244 -7.02 -1.87 -15.54
C LEU A 244 -6.32 -2.62 -16.68
N LYS A 245 -7.02 -3.46 -17.45
CA LYS A 245 -6.49 -4.17 -18.64
C LYS A 245 -5.93 -3.25 -19.73
N ARG A 246 -6.34 -1.98 -19.79
CA ARG A 246 -5.76 -1.02 -20.76
C ARG A 246 -4.29 -0.74 -20.49
N PHE A 247 -3.90 -0.82 -19.21
CA PHE A 247 -2.56 -0.52 -18.71
C PHE A 247 -1.78 -1.78 -18.33
N VAL A 248 -2.49 -2.87 -18.05
CA VAL A 248 -1.96 -4.18 -17.68
C VAL A 248 -2.59 -5.22 -18.60
N PRO A 249 -2.15 -5.31 -19.88
CA PRO A 249 -2.82 -6.17 -20.88
C PRO A 249 -2.84 -7.65 -20.50
N ASN A 250 -1.85 -8.13 -19.75
CA ASN A 250 -1.75 -9.51 -19.29
C ASN A 250 -2.31 -9.70 -17.85
N LEU A 251 -3.26 -8.85 -17.45
CA LEU A 251 -4.01 -9.06 -16.21
C LEU A 251 -4.84 -10.35 -16.31
N THR A 252 -4.43 -11.38 -15.57
CA THR A 252 -5.07 -12.70 -15.60
C THR A 252 -6.40 -12.65 -14.85
N LYS A 253 -6.43 -12.00 -13.69
CA LYS A 253 -7.61 -11.94 -12.83
C LYS A 253 -7.69 -10.66 -12.00
N THR A 254 -8.91 -10.19 -11.79
CA THR A 254 -9.27 -9.21 -10.77
C THR A 254 -10.17 -9.89 -9.74
N ILE A 255 -9.83 -9.80 -8.46
CA ILE A 255 -10.59 -10.43 -7.37
C ILE A 255 -11.03 -9.36 -6.39
N THR A 256 -12.33 -9.27 -6.14
CA THR A 256 -12.88 -8.54 -5.01
C THR A 256 -13.18 -9.52 -3.89
N LEU A 257 -12.64 -9.27 -2.70
CA LEU A 257 -12.82 -10.13 -1.51
C LEU A 257 -14.04 -9.63 -0.73
N PRO A 258 -15.14 -10.39 -0.68
CA PRO A 258 -16.36 -9.96 0.00
C PRO A 258 -16.14 -9.73 1.51
N GLY A 259 -16.71 -8.64 2.04
CA GLY A 259 -16.63 -8.29 3.46
C GLY A 259 -15.20 -8.15 3.99
N CYS A 260 -14.24 -7.81 3.13
CA CYS A 260 -12.84 -7.58 3.46
C CYS A 260 -12.54 -6.09 3.37
N GLY A 261 -11.76 -5.57 4.31
CA GLY A 261 -11.24 -4.20 4.30
C GLY A 261 -9.88 -4.12 3.61
N HIS A 262 -9.05 -3.23 4.15
CA HIS A 262 -7.75 -2.91 3.59
C HIS A 262 -6.71 -4.02 3.80
N TRP A 263 -6.74 -4.69 4.96
CA TRP A 263 -5.72 -5.67 5.35
C TRP A 263 -6.03 -7.06 4.79
N THR A 264 -6.09 -7.14 3.45
CA THR A 264 -6.59 -8.31 2.72
C THR A 264 -5.93 -9.63 3.14
N GLN A 265 -4.60 -9.64 3.34
CA GLN A 265 -3.82 -10.84 3.69
C GLN A 265 -3.98 -11.25 5.17
N GLN A 266 -4.50 -10.38 6.02
CA GLN A 266 -4.84 -10.68 7.41
C GLN A 266 -6.34 -11.02 7.55
N GLU A 267 -7.21 -10.18 6.99
CA GLU A 267 -8.67 -10.35 7.11
C GLU A 267 -9.20 -11.55 6.34
N ARG A 268 -8.57 -11.90 5.21
CA ARG A 268 -8.96 -13.01 4.29
C ARG A 268 -7.74 -13.85 3.88
N ALA A 269 -6.97 -14.27 4.88
CA ALA A 269 -5.71 -14.99 4.67
C ALA A 269 -5.88 -16.25 3.79
N SER A 270 -6.94 -17.03 3.98
CA SER A 270 -7.19 -18.27 3.25
C SER A 270 -7.43 -18.00 1.76
N GLU A 271 -8.28 -17.02 1.44
CA GLU A 271 -8.66 -16.64 0.08
C GLU A 271 -7.48 -16.02 -0.67
N VAL A 272 -6.73 -15.12 0.01
CA VAL A 272 -5.52 -14.50 -0.55
C VAL A 272 -4.46 -15.54 -0.84
N ASN A 273 -4.19 -16.45 0.10
CA ASN A 273 -3.20 -17.51 -0.09
C ASN A 273 -3.59 -18.43 -1.25
N ALA A 274 -4.87 -18.85 -1.34
CA ALA A 274 -5.35 -19.71 -2.41
C ALA A 274 -5.21 -19.01 -3.78
N ALA A 275 -5.58 -17.72 -3.87
CA ALA A 275 -5.46 -16.96 -5.10
C ALA A 275 -4.00 -16.77 -5.54
N LEU A 276 -3.10 -16.45 -4.60
CA LEU A 276 -1.68 -16.30 -4.88
C LEU A 276 -1.05 -17.63 -5.34
N ILE A 277 -1.35 -18.75 -4.67
CA ILE A 277 -0.82 -20.07 -5.05
C ILE A 277 -1.34 -20.48 -6.44
N ALA A 278 -2.62 -20.23 -6.74
CA ALA A 278 -3.18 -20.50 -8.06
C ALA A 278 -2.48 -19.67 -9.14
N PHE A 279 -2.29 -18.37 -8.90
CA PHE A 279 -1.58 -17.48 -9.82
C PHE A 279 -0.13 -17.91 -10.03
N LEU A 280 0.59 -18.25 -8.96
CA LEU A 280 1.97 -18.70 -9.05
C LEU A 280 2.12 -20.00 -9.88
N ARG A 281 1.16 -20.92 -9.79
CA ARG A 281 1.12 -22.14 -10.62
C ARG A 281 0.84 -21.85 -12.08
N GLU A 282 0.04 -20.81 -12.37
CA GLU A 282 -0.30 -20.40 -13.74
C GLU A 282 0.90 -19.74 -14.45
N VAL A 283 1.73 -18.99 -13.72
CA VAL A 283 2.87 -18.25 -14.29
C VAL A 283 4.20 -19.04 -14.22
N GLY A 284 4.22 -20.27 -13.74
CA GLY A 284 5.37 -21.17 -13.72
C GLY A 284 6.21 -21.05 -12.46
#